data_c4e137c234cb5d795defd2d15860a0b9
#
_entry.id   c4e137c234cb5d795defd2d15860a0b9
#
_cell.length_a   1.000
_cell.length_b   1.000
_cell.length_c   1.000
_cell.angle_alpha   90.00
_cell.angle_beta   90.00
_cell.angle_gamma   90.00
#
_symmetry.space_group_name_H-M   'P 1'
#
loop_
_entity.id
_entity.type
_entity.pdbx_description
1 polymer ?
#
loop_
_entity_poly.entity_id
_entity_poly.type
_entity_poly.pdbx_seq_one_letter_code
_entity_poly.pdbx_strand_id
1 'polypeptide(L)'
;MGRILYKYLDIDGAKCMIGNHNLQFTNASQLNDPFDCHPKLLDYSDVPKHKLQGWIPEEWWIEKEENDALNLRNDTWLCSLSKVNDSILMWAHYCYNHNGVCIGLDIDNVMESVPPMFGEIYLQPFVLDVQYKSIIERPDGYCNTIGLFNYQWQTKAKEWEYEQEVRLVIPRPSAMYAALTPAQAKHPKETWDWREIHHYMQLKGECFESIYFGVNIDEQEKDKIIQFVRKKLNPHINFYQMRVDADAFRLQPEVVKPLNSDLSHG
;
A
#
# COMPACT_ATOMS: atom_id res chain seq x y z
N MET A 1 -0.85 -20.83 -7.23
CA MET A 1 -1.58 -19.92 -6.32
C MET A 1 -0.80 -18.63 -6.29
N GLY A 2 -1.44 -17.51 -6.62
CA GLY A 2 -0.80 -16.20 -6.59
C GLY A 2 -0.39 -15.79 -5.17
N ARG A 3 0.36 -14.71 -5.05
CA ARG A 3 0.76 -14.12 -3.76
C ARG A 3 -0.45 -13.37 -3.18
N ILE A 4 -1.02 -13.86 -2.07
CA ILE A 4 -2.12 -13.19 -1.38
C ILE A 4 -1.55 -12.18 -0.37
N LEU A 5 -2.04 -10.95 -0.45
CA LEU A 5 -1.79 -9.90 0.54
C LEU A 5 -3.13 -9.36 1.08
N TYR A 6 -3.08 -8.75 2.25
CA TYR A 6 -4.26 -8.44 3.04
C TYR A 6 -4.42 -6.93 3.24
N LYS A 7 -5.64 -6.42 3.00
CA LYS A 7 -6.03 -5.04 3.27
C LYS A 7 -7.00 -4.99 4.44
N TYR A 8 -6.58 -4.39 5.54
CA TYR A 8 -7.40 -4.15 6.72
C TYR A 8 -8.18 -2.85 6.57
N LEU A 9 -9.46 -2.88 6.85
CA LEU A 9 -10.39 -1.76 6.63
C LEU A 9 -11.48 -1.75 7.70
N ASP A 10 -12.02 -0.57 7.98
CA ASP A 10 -13.34 -0.46 8.59
C ASP A 10 -14.43 -0.91 7.59
N ILE A 11 -15.68 -0.99 8.06
CA ILE A 11 -16.80 -1.48 7.25
C ILE A 11 -17.04 -0.57 6.03
N ASP A 12 -16.97 0.73 6.21
CA ASP A 12 -17.26 1.70 5.15
C ASP A 12 -16.16 1.67 4.08
N GLY A 13 -14.90 1.62 4.49
CA GLY A 13 -13.76 1.44 3.59
C GLY A 13 -13.85 0.15 2.78
N ALA A 14 -14.24 -0.98 3.43
CA ALA A 14 -14.44 -2.25 2.75
C ALA A 14 -15.60 -2.18 1.73
N LYS A 15 -16.74 -1.57 2.09
CA LYS A 15 -17.86 -1.34 1.17
C LYS A 15 -17.48 -0.46 -0.01
N CYS A 16 -16.70 0.60 0.23
CA CYS A 16 -16.20 1.48 -0.84
C CYS A 16 -15.28 0.73 -1.79
N MET A 17 -14.30 -0.02 -1.27
CA MET A 17 -13.35 -0.79 -2.08
C MET A 17 -14.05 -1.85 -2.92
N ILE A 18 -14.95 -2.63 -2.32
CA ILE A 18 -15.72 -3.69 -3.00
C ILE A 18 -16.72 -3.08 -3.99
N GLY A 19 -17.43 -2.03 -3.58
CA GLY A 19 -18.48 -1.41 -4.41
C GLY A 19 -17.95 -0.76 -5.67
N ASN A 20 -16.78 -0.15 -5.58
CA ASN A 20 -16.13 0.57 -6.67
C ASN A 20 -15.09 -0.29 -7.42
N HIS A 21 -14.80 -1.50 -6.95
CA HIS A 21 -13.74 -2.37 -7.47
C HIS A 21 -12.41 -1.62 -7.60
N ASN A 22 -11.98 -0.94 -6.56
CA ASN A 22 -10.76 -0.15 -6.61
C ASN A 22 -9.87 -0.32 -5.38
N LEU A 23 -8.60 0.02 -5.55
CA LEU A 23 -7.60 0.06 -4.49
C LEU A 23 -7.14 1.50 -4.31
N GLN A 24 -7.26 2.01 -3.09
CA GLN A 24 -6.85 3.36 -2.76
C GLN A 24 -5.34 3.43 -2.53
N PHE A 25 -4.71 4.38 -3.19
CA PHE A 25 -3.35 4.82 -2.95
C PHE A 25 -3.37 6.17 -2.25
N THR A 26 -2.59 6.34 -1.21
CA THR A 26 -2.49 7.57 -0.43
C THR A 26 -1.13 8.21 -0.66
N ASN A 27 -1.09 9.54 -0.78
CA ASN A 27 0.16 10.27 -0.91
C ASN A 27 1.09 10.01 0.28
N ALA A 28 2.37 9.75 0.02
CA ALA A 28 3.33 9.38 1.05
C ALA A 28 3.52 10.45 2.13
N SER A 29 3.22 11.73 1.82
CA SER A 29 3.26 12.83 2.80
C SER A 29 2.14 12.76 3.84
N GLN A 30 1.09 11.96 3.60
CA GLN A 30 -0.10 11.83 4.44
C GLN A 30 -0.12 10.55 5.28
N LEU A 31 0.98 9.80 5.31
CA LEU A 31 1.09 8.61 6.16
C LEU A 31 1.14 8.99 7.64
N ASN A 32 0.64 8.09 8.49
CA ASN A 32 0.52 8.32 9.93
C ASN A 32 1.87 8.31 10.67
N ASP A 33 2.87 7.60 10.16
CA ASP A 33 4.22 7.60 10.73
C ASP A 33 5.00 8.80 10.17
N PRO A 34 5.49 9.73 11.03
CA PRO A 34 6.25 10.90 10.59
C PRO A 34 7.59 10.55 9.92
N PHE A 35 8.11 9.35 10.17
CA PHE A 35 9.36 8.88 9.55
C PHE A 35 9.13 8.18 8.21
N ASP A 36 7.89 7.80 7.89
CA ASP A 36 7.60 7.09 6.65
C ASP A 36 7.96 7.93 5.41
N CYS A 37 8.74 7.33 4.53
CA CYS A 37 9.24 7.95 3.31
C CYS A 37 9.94 9.31 3.53
N HIS A 38 10.46 9.57 4.74
CA HIS A 38 11.00 10.88 5.08
C HIS A 38 12.39 11.10 4.44
N PRO A 39 12.67 12.30 3.87
CA PRO A 39 13.99 12.61 3.28
C PRO A 39 15.17 12.37 4.22
N LYS A 40 15.02 12.64 5.53
CA LYS A 40 16.04 12.42 6.55
C LYS A 40 16.44 10.95 6.79
N LEU A 41 15.83 9.99 6.10
CA LEU A 41 16.31 8.62 6.04
C LEU A 41 17.62 8.48 5.24
N LEU A 42 17.96 9.48 4.43
CA LEU A 42 19.17 9.55 3.61
C LEU A 42 20.13 10.60 4.14
N ASP A 43 21.42 10.46 3.85
CA ASP A 43 22.46 11.41 4.18
C ASP A 43 22.98 12.11 2.91
N TYR A 44 22.96 13.42 2.90
CA TYR A 44 23.46 14.27 1.81
C TYR A 44 24.65 15.13 2.23
N SER A 45 25.29 14.84 3.38
CA SER A 45 26.39 15.65 3.90
C SER A 45 27.72 15.48 3.18
N ASP A 46 27.94 14.35 2.48
CA ASP A 46 29.20 14.08 1.76
C ASP A 46 29.03 14.38 0.25
N VAL A 47 29.06 15.66 -0.09
CA VAL A 47 28.88 16.11 -1.48
C VAL A 47 30.05 15.63 -2.35
N PRO A 48 29.78 14.92 -3.47
CA PRO A 48 30.81 14.39 -4.35
C PRO A 48 31.72 15.50 -4.93
N LYS A 49 33.02 15.28 -4.91
CA LYS A 49 34.06 16.28 -5.36
C LYS A 49 33.79 16.86 -6.74
N HIS A 50 33.23 16.09 -7.67
CA HIS A 50 32.93 16.58 -9.02
C HIS A 50 31.81 17.65 -9.04
N LYS A 51 30.90 17.64 -8.05
CA LYS A 51 29.84 18.66 -7.88
C LYS A 51 30.42 19.95 -7.28
N LEU A 52 31.52 19.85 -6.53
CA LEU A 52 32.21 21.00 -5.91
C LEU A 52 33.19 21.71 -6.85
N GLN A 53 33.37 21.25 -8.10
CA GLN A 53 34.23 21.85 -9.11
C GLN A 53 33.61 23.08 -9.78
N GLY A 54 33.06 23.99 -9.00
CA GLY A 54 32.41 25.18 -9.53
C GLY A 54 32.32 26.29 -8.49
N TRP A 55 31.52 27.28 -8.80
CA TRP A 55 31.21 28.40 -7.89
C TRP A 55 30.03 28.14 -6.97
N ILE A 56 29.36 26.98 -7.11
CA ILE A 56 28.17 26.62 -6.31
C ILE A 56 28.62 26.11 -4.94
N PRO A 57 28.16 26.71 -3.83
CA PRO A 57 28.49 26.27 -2.48
C PRO A 57 28.04 24.84 -2.20
N GLU A 58 28.73 24.16 -1.28
CA GLU A 58 28.40 22.81 -0.84
C GLU A 58 27.00 22.73 -0.23
N GLU A 59 26.64 23.71 0.59
CA GLU A 59 25.34 23.81 1.25
C GLU A 59 24.18 23.83 0.25
N TRP A 60 24.36 24.43 -0.90
CA TRP A 60 23.36 24.46 -1.97
C TRP A 60 23.09 23.05 -2.52
N TRP A 61 24.13 22.24 -2.65
CA TRP A 61 23.97 20.86 -3.12
C TRP A 61 23.23 20.02 -2.12
N ILE A 62 23.55 20.14 -0.82
CA ILE A 62 22.86 19.45 0.27
C ILE A 62 21.38 19.83 0.29
N GLU A 63 21.07 21.13 0.31
CA GLU A 63 19.69 21.62 0.32
C GLU A 63 18.90 21.17 -0.91
N LYS A 64 19.54 21.19 -2.10
CA LYS A 64 18.93 20.74 -3.34
C LYS A 64 18.51 19.26 -3.25
N GLU A 65 19.40 18.38 -2.85
CA GLU A 65 19.13 16.93 -2.81
C GLU A 65 18.11 16.58 -1.71
N GLU A 66 18.15 17.25 -0.56
CA GLU A 66 17.12 17.12 0.47
C GLU A 66 15.74 17.56 -0.06
N ASN A 67 15.68 18.65 -0.80
CA ASN A 67 14.44 19.12 -1.42
C ASN A 67 13.97 18.16 -2.52
N ASP A 68 14.86 17.59 -3.32
CA ASP A 68 14.50 16.60 -4.34
C ASP A 68 13.92 15.32 -3.70
N ALA A 69 14.49 14.86 -2.58
CA ALA A 69 13.96 13.73 -1.80
C ALA A 69 12.61 14.05 -1.16
N LEU A 70 12.40 15.29 -0.71
CA LEU A 70 11.11 15.76 -0.21
C LEU A 70 10.06 15.82 -1.32
N ASN A 71 10.44 16.33 -2.49
CA ASN A 71 9.58 16.37 -3.67
C ASN A 71 9.20 14.95 -4.11
N LEU A 72 10.14 14.01 -4.09
CA LEU A 72 9.85 12.62 -4.38
C LEU A 72 8.82 12.03 -3.41
N ARG A 73 8.92 12.29 -2.10
CA ARG A 73 7.91 11.91 -1.11
C ARG A 73 6.53 12.49 -1.47
N ASN A 74 6.49 13.79 -1.78
CA ASN A 74 5.26 14.49 -2.12
C ASN A 74 4.65 14.04 -3.44
N ASP A 75 5.47 13.54 -4.36
CA ASP A 75 5.10 13.03 -5.67
C ASP A 75 5.02 11.48 -5.70
N THR A 76 4.76 10.84 -4.56
CA THR A 76 4.63 9.39 -4.45
C THR A 76 3.32 9.01 -3.76
N TRP A 77 2.62 8.04 -4.32
CA TRP A 77 1.42 7.43 -3.75
C TRP A 77 1.68 5.96 -3.48
N LEU A 78 1.18 5.49 -2.36
CA LEU A 78 1.36 4.10 -1.99
C LEU A 78 0.10 3.50 -1.37
N CYS A 79 -0.02 2.18 -1.51
CA CYS A 79 -1.01 1.36 -0.85
C CYS A 79 -0.31 0.33 0.02
N SER A 80 -0.58 0.38 1.32
CA SER A 80 -0.05 -0.58 2.30
C SER A 80 -0.96 -1.80 2.37
N LEU A 81 -0.34 -2.97 2.26
CA LEU A 81 -0.94 -4.30 2.41
C LEU A 81 -0.13 -5.07 3.45
N SER A 82 -0.72 -6.11 4.04
CA SER A 82 -0.05 -6.98 5.00
C SER A 82 0.18 -8.38 4.43
N LYS A 83 1.22 -9.08 4.90
CA LYS A 83 1.44 -10.51 4.60
C LYS A 83 0.56 -11.43 5.44
N VAL A 84 -0.05 -10.92 6.51
CA VAL A 84 -0.84 -11.70 7.48
C VAL A 84 -2.23 -11.14 7.67
N ASN A 85 -3.18 -12.00 8.00
CA ASN A 85 -4.58 -11.65 8.26
C ASN A 85 -4.98 -11.82 9.72
N ASP A 86 -4.05 -12.21 10.59
CA ASP A 86 -4.31 -12.61 11.97
C ASP A 86 -3.62 -11.73 13.02
N SER A 87 -2.96 -10.64 12.61
CA SER A 87 -2.29 -9.70 13.52
C SER A 87 -3.30 -8.97 14.40
N ILE A 88 -3.27 -9.22 15.72
CA ILE A 88 -4.17 -8.60 16.71
C ILE A 88 -4.11 -7.08 16.63
N LEU A 89 -2.90 -6.51 16.49
CA LEU A 89 -2.70 -5.06 16.42
C LEU A 89 -3.26 -4.47 15.12
N MET A 90 -3.12 -5.17 13.98
CA MET A 90 -3.73 -4.72 12.72
C MET A 90 -5.25 -4.68 12.82
N TRP A 91 -5.87 -5.69 13.43
CA TRP A 91 -7.31 -5.71 13.66
C TRP A 91 -7.77 -4.60 14.62
N ALA A 92 -6.96 -4.30 15.63
CA ALA A 92 -7.27 -3.22 16.57
C ALA A 92 -7.19 -1.84 15.92
N HIS A 93 -6.11 -1.56 15.18
CA HIS A 93 -5.81 -0.23 14.65
C HIS A 93 -6.57 0.09 13.36
N TYR A 94 -6.68 -0.87 12.44
CA TYR A 94 -7.18 -0.64 11.07
C TYR A 94 -8.57 -1.19 10.80
N CYS A 95 -9.12 -2.00 11.71
CA CYS A 95 -10.45 -2.59 11.58
C CYS A 95 -11.39 -2.15 12.69
N TYR A 96 -11.33 -0.89 13.10
CA TYR A 96 -12.22 -0.30 14.10
C TYR A 96 -12.42 -1.21 15.33
N ASN A 97 -11.31 -1.50 16.05
CA ASN A 97 -11.31 -2.38 17.22
C ASN A 97 -11.96 -3.77 16.96
N HIS A 98 -11.47 -4.47 15.93
CA HIS A 98 -11.95 -5.78 15.51
C HIS A 98 -13.41 -5.84 15.01
N ASN A 99 -14.02 -4.70 14.67
CA ASN A 99 -15.37 -4.63 14.07
C ASN A 99 -15.36 -4.54 12.54
N GLY A 100 -14.18 -4.40 11.92
CA GLY A 100 -14.02 -4.19 10.49
C GLY A 100 -13.85 -5.49 9.70
N VAL A 101 -13.24 -5.32 8.53
CA VAL A 101 -13.05 -6.37 7.51
C VAL A 101 -11.60 -6.39 7.04
N CYS A 102 -11.06 -7.57 6.80
CA CYS A 102 -9.79 -7.73 6.12
C CYS A 102 -10.02 -8.44 4.78
N ILE A 103 -9.50 -7.88 3.69
CA ILE A 103 -9.70 -8.36 2.32
C ILE A 103 -8.41 -8.98 1.83
N GLY A 104 -8.45 -10.27 1.45
CA GLY A 104 -7.37 -10.96 0.75
C GLY A 104 -7.39 -10.64 -0.74
N LEU A 105 -6.26 -10.18 -1.25
CA LEU A 105 -6.06 -9.81 -2.66
C LEU A 105 -4.99 -10.69 -3.29
N ASP A 106 -5.28 -11.24 -4.45
CA ASP A 106 -4.29 -11.87 -5.32
C ASP A 106 -3.48 -10.78 -6.03
N ILE A 107 -2.22 -10.61 -5.63
CA ILE A 107 -1.37 -9.52 -6.13
C ILE A 107 -0.97 -9.72 -7.59
N ASP A 108 -0.86 -10.93 -8.07
CA ASP A 108 -0.56 -11.18 -9.48
C ASP A 108 -1.72 -10.66 -10.34
N ASN A 109 -2.98 -10.95 -9.98
CA ASN A 109 -4.16 -10.40 -10.62
C ASN A 109 -4.29 -8.88 -10.44
N VAL A 110 -3.90 -8.33 -9.28
CA VAL A 110 -3.86 -6.88 -9.06
C VAL A 110 -2.89 -6.23 -10.04
N MET A 111 -1.68 -6.77 -10.19
CA MET A 111 -0.67 -6.22 -11.10
C MET A 111 -1.08 -6.33 -12.57
N GLU A 112 -1.79 -7.39 -12.97
CA GLU A 112 -2.36 -7.54 -14.31
C GLU A 112 -3.55 -6.60 -14.58
N SER A 113 -4.21 -6.10 -13.54
CA SER A 113 -5.33 -5.15 -13.64
C SER A 113 -4.88 -3.72 -13.91
N VAL A 114 -3.58 -3.42 -13.71
CA VAL A 114 -3.03 -2.07 -13.89
C VAL A 114 -3.07 -1.72 -15.38
N PRO A 115 -3.89 -0.74 -15.80
CA PRO A 115 -3.82 -0.25 -17.17
C PRO A 115 -2.49 0.48 -17.40
N PRO A 116 -2.01 0.57 -18.65
CA PRO A 116 -0.89 1.44 -18.98
C PRO A 116 -1.28 2.88 -18.58
N MET A 117 -0.64 3.41 -17.54
CA MET A 117 -1.05 4.69 -16.94
C MET A 117 -0.67 5.91 -17.79
N PHE A 118 0.30 5.77 -18.72
CA PHE A 118 0.87 6.91 -19.46
C PHE A 118 1.21 6.55 -20.90
N GLY A 119 0.23 6.48 -21.79
CA GLY A 119 0.47 6.27 -23.22
C GLY A 119 1.30 5.01 -23.48
N GLU A 120 2.54 5.18 -23.99
CA GLU A 120 3.45 4.07 -24.25
C GLU A 120 4.28 3.63 -23.04
N ILE A 121 4.15 4.30 -21.89
CA ILE A 121 4.93 4.01 -20.69
C ILE A 121 4.06 3.29 -19.68
N TYR A 122 4.36 2.01 -19.50
CA TYR A 122 3.76 1.15 -18.48
C TYR A 122 4.44 1.41 -17.14
N LEU A 123 3.81 2.17 -16.25
CA LEU A 123 4.22 2.27 -14.85
C LEU A 123 3.37 1.32 -14.03
N GLN A 124 3.84 0.09 -13.89
CA GLN A 124 3.30 -0.79 -12.86
C GLN A 124 3.76 -0.29 -11.49
N PRO A 125 2.93 -0.43 -10.45
CA PRO A 125 3.36 -0.16 -9.08
C PRO A 125 4.61 -0.98 -8.75
N PHE A 126 5.56 -0.36 -8.04
CA PHE A 126 6.63 -1.13 -7.41
C PHE A 126 6.04 -1.91 -6.25
N VAL A 127 6.37 -3.21 -6.15
CA VAL A 127 5.97 -4.06 -5.03
C VAL A 127 7.17 -4.17 -4.09
N LEU A 128 7.10 -3.53 -2.94
CA LEU A 128 8.21 -3.43 -1.99
C LEU A 128 7.85 -4.04 -0.65
N ASP A 129 8.66 -4.98 -0.18
CA ASP A 129 8.59 -5.48 1.19
C ASP A 129 9.19 -4.44 2.14
N VAL A 130 8.46 -4.04 3.18
CA VAL A 130 8.95 -3.08 4.17
C VAL A 130 10.06 -3.69 5.01
N GLN A 131 11.11 -2.92 5.23
CA GLN A 131 12.26 -3.25 6.07
C GLN A 131 12.18 -2.45 7.38
N TYR A 132 12.03 -3.16 8.48
CA TYR A 132 11.89 -2.57 9.80
C TYR A 132 13.26 -2.35 10.45
N LYS A 133 13.52 -1.12 10.90
CA LYS A 133 14.80 -0.69 11.48
C LYS A 133 14.59 -0.07 12.85
N SER A 134 15.46 -0.42 13.81
CA SER A 134 15.49 0.22 15.12
C SER A 134 16.29 1.54 15.14
N ILE A 135 17.15 1.74 14.13
CA ILE A 135 17.95 2.94 13.94
C ILE A 135 17.90 3.39 12.49
N ILE A 136 18.06 4.67 12.24
CA ILE A 136 18.16 5.23 10.89
C ILE A 136 19.63 5.12 10.46
N GLU A 137 19.91 4.28 9.46
CA GLU A 137 21.28 4.02 8.96
C GLU A 137 21.81 5.15 8.08
N ARG A 138 20.93 5.94 7.45
CA ARG A 138 21.23 7.07 6.57
C ARG A 138 22.28 6.74 5.49
N PRO A 139 21.95 5.92 4.51
CA PRO A 139 22.87 5.69 3.39
C PRO A 139 23.15 6.99 2.65
N ASP A 140 24.36 7.08 2.06
CA ASP A 140 24.79 8.22 1.26
C ASP A 140 23.81 8.49 0.10
N GLY A 141 23.20 9.66 0.12
CA GLY A 141 22.18 10.11 -0.83
C GLY A 141 22.71 10.37 -2.25
N TYR A 142 24.03 10.39 -2.46
CA TYR A 142 24.65 10.54 -3.78
C TYR A 142 24.99 9.21 -4.47
N CYS A 143 24.82 8.10 -3.76
CA CYS A 143 25.02 6.76 -4.32
C CYS A 143 23.82 6.33 -5.18
N ASN A 144 23.74 5.15 -5.67
CA ASN A 144 22.74 4.55 -6.53
C ASN A 144 21.28 5.07 -6.34
N THR A 145 20.80 5.94 -7.22
CA THR A 145 19.51 6.62 -7.16
C THR A 145 18.30 5.66 -6.99
N ILE A 146 18.25 4.53 -7.71
CA ILE A 146 17.14 3.56 -7.61
C ILE A 146 17.15 2.88 -6.24
N GLY A 147 18.31 2.50 -5.73
CA GLY A 147 18.47 1.91 -4.41
C GLY A 147 18.04 2.87 -3.29
N LEU A 148 18.29 4.17 -3.45
CA LEU A 148 17.88 5.20 -2.49
C LEU A 148 16.37 5.40 -2.47
N PHE A 149 15.70 5.43 -3.62
CA PHE A 149 14.25 5.50 -3.68
C PHE A 149 13.61 4.31 -2.99
N ASN A 150 14.09 3.10 -3.30
CA ASN A 150 13.62 1.90 -2.62
C ASN A 150 13.86 1.98 -1.12
N TYR A 151 15.03 2.42 -0.67
CA TYR A 151 15.34 2.58 0.75
C TYR A 151 14.37 3.56 1.44
N GLN A 152 14.12 4.71 0.83
CA GLN A 152 13.19 5.71 1.37
C GLN A 152 11.76 5.19 1.43
N TRP A 153 11.31 4.41 0.42
CA TRP A 153 9.94 3.89 0.36
C TRP A 153 9.70 2.63 1.20
N GLN A 154 10.73 1.85 1.50
CA GLN A 154 10.58 0.56 2.19
C GLN A 154 11.08 0.57 3.65
N THR A 155 11.75 1.62 4.10
CA THR A 155 12.26 1.68 5.47
C THR A 155 11.20 2.24 6.42
N LYS A 156 10.94 1.52 7.51
CA LYS A 156 9.97 1.88 8.55
C LYS A 156 10.52 1.56 9.94
N ALA A 157 10.03 2.29 10.95
CA ALA A 157 10.41 2.04 12.34
C ALA A 157 10.00 0.63 12.79
N LYS A 158 10.83 0.00 13.63
CA LYS A 158 10.64 -1.38 14.08
C LYS A 158 9.35 -1.59 14.87
N GLU A 159 8.84 -0.56 15.51
CA GLU A 159 7.58 -0.55 16.23
C GLU A 159 6.38 -0.96 15.37
N TRP A 160 6.48 -0.80 14.04
CA TRP A 160 5.46 -1.18 13.06
C TRP A 160 5.65 -2.60 12.48
N GLU A 161 6.63 -3.38 12.95
CA GLU A 161 6.94 -4.71 12.37
C GLU A 161 5.76 -5.69 12.40
N TYR A 162 4.81 -5.49 13.33
CA TYR A 162 3.58 -6.29 13.41
C TYR A 162 2.68 -6.16 12.19
N GLU A 163 2.86 -5.13 11.36
CA GLU A 163 2.11 -4.94 10.12
C GLU A 163 2.53 -5.91 9.03
N GLN A 164 3.78 -6.41 9.05
CA GLN A 164 4.39 -7.23 8.00
C GLN A 164 4.07 -6.68 6.60
N GLU A 165 4.33 -5.37 6.46
CA GLU A 165 3.83 -4.55 5.36
C GLU A 165 4.51 -4.87 4.03
N VAL A 166 3.70 -4.86 2.99
CA VAL A 166 4.12 -4.81 1.58
C VAL A 166 3.47 -3.57 0.96
N ARG A 167 4.25 -2.76 0.28
CA ARG A 167 3.80 -1.53 -0.38
C ARG A 167 3.66 -1.73 -1.87
N LEU A 168 2.54 -1.30 -2.42
CA LEU A 168 2.43 -0.96 -3.83
C LEU A 168 2.73 0.53 -3.96
N VAL A 169 3.77 0.91 -4.70
CA VAL A 169 4.26 2.30 -4.77
C VAL A 169 4.18 2.81 -6.19
N ILE A 170 3.58 3.98 -6.37
CA ILE A 170 3.46 4.68 -7.65
C ILE A 170 4.07 6.08 -7.49
N PRO A 171 5.31 6.32 -7.94
CA PRO A 171 5.86 7.65 -8.01
C PRO A 171 5.27 8.39 -9.22
N ARG A 172 5.13 9.71 -9.12
CA ARG A 172 4.76 10.55 -10.26
C ARG A 172 5.78 10.38 -11.39
N PRO A 173 5.36 10.10 -12.62
CA PRO A 173 6.29 9.83 -13.72
C PRO A 173 7.28 10.96 -13.98
N SER A 174 6.81 12.21 -13.94
CA SER A 174 7.68 13.37 -14.14
C SER A 174 8.80 13.46 -13.09
N ALA A 175 8.52 13.15 -11.82
CA ALA A 175 9.52 13.11 -10.76
C ALA A 175 10.54 11.98 -10.99
N MET A 176 10.07 10.80 -11.37
CA MET A 176 10.91 9.64 -11.66
C MET A 176 11.79 9.89 -12.90
N TYR A 177 11.24 10.47 -13.98
CA TYR A 177 12.00 10.79 -15.19
C TYR A 177 13.04 11.87 -14.95
N ALA A 178 12.71 12.92 -14.19
CA ALA A 178 13.67 13.96 -13.83
C ALA A 178 14.88 13.38 -13.08
N ALA A 179 14.67 12.36 -12.23
CA ALA A 179 15.70 11.69 -11.48
C ALA A 179 16.57 10.74 -12.34
N LEU A 180 15.97 10.06 -13.33
CA LEU A 180 16.64 9.03 -14.13
C LEU A 180 17.25 9.54 -15.43
N THR A 181 16.64 10.57 -16.06
CA THR A 181 17.09 11.10 -17.37
C THR A 181 16.85 12.61 -17.48
N PRO A 182 17.70 13.45 -16.85
CA PRO A 182 17.47 14.90 -16.77
C PRO A 182 17.37 15.65 -18.11
N ALA A 183 17.93 15.11 -19.20
CA ALA A 183 18.11 15.86 -20.45
C ALA A 183 17.12 15.48 -21.59
N GLN A 184 16.32 14.42 -21.49
CA GLN A 184 15.54 13.88 -22.62
C GLN A 184 14.06 13.57 -22.31
N ALA A 185 13.54 13.87 -21.14
CA ALA A 185 12.17 13.53 -20.78
C ALA A 185 11.16 14.43 -21.50
N LYS A 186 10.57 13.94 -22.58
CA LYS A 186 9.25 14.42 -22.99
C LYS A 186 8.27 13.95 -21.92
N HIS A 187 7.73 14.88 -21.13
CA HIS A 187 6.74 14.57 -20.09
C HIS A 187 5.54 13.85 -20.72
N PRO A 188 5.22 12.63 -20.30
CA PRO A 188 4.01 11.97 -20.77
C PRO A 188 2.78 12.77 -20.33
N LYS A 189 1.69 12.70 -21.10
CA LYS A 189 0.45 13.35 -20.71
C LYS A 189 -0.09 12.62 -19.48
N GLU A 190 -0.07 13.31 -18.35
CA GLU A 190 -0.55 12.76 -17.07
C GLU A 190 -2.08 12.61 -17.11
N THR A 191 -2.57 11.45 -16.70
CA THR A 191 -4.02 11.15 -16.64
C THR A 191 -4.59 11.32 -15.24
N TRP A 192 -3.74 11.35 -14.21
CA TRP A 192 -4.12 11.59 -12.81
C TRP A 192 -3.92 13.04 -12.44
N ASP A 193 -4.80 13.56 -11.58
CA ASP A 193 -4.54 14.84 -10.92
C ASP A 193 -3.62 14.62 -9.72
N TRP A 194 -2.32 14.84 -9.92
CA TRP A 194 -1.29 14.62 -8.91
C TRP A 194 -1.36 15.57 -7.70
N ARG A 195 -2.36 16.46 -7.64
CA ARG A 195 -2.66 17.29 -6.47
C ARG A 195 -3.57 16.56 -5.49
N GLU A 196 -4.22 15.49 -5.91
CA GLU A 196 -5.12 14.72 -5.06
C GLU A 196 -4.34 13.88 -4.05
N ILE A 197 -4.82 13.85 -2.81
CA ILE A 197 -4.23 13.06 -1.72
C ILE A 197 -4.41 11.56 -1.98
N HIS A 198 -5.51 11.19 -2.59
CA HIS A 198 -5.87 9.80 -2.86
C HIS A 198 -6.05 9.55 -4.35
N HIS A 199 -5.50 8.45 -4.82
CA HIS A 199 -5.78 7.90 -6.15
C HIS A 199 -6.38 6.51 -6.04
N TYR A 200 -7.17 6.12 -7.04
CA TYR A 200 -7.91 4.88 -7.02
C TYR A 200 -7.57 4.06 -8.27
N MET A 201 -6.94 2.91 -8.06
CA MET A 201 -6.65 1.97 -9.12
C MET A 201 -7.81 0.98 -9.28
N GLN A 202 -8.36 0.85 -10.47
CA GLN A 202 -9.43 -0.10 -10.76
C GLN A 202 -8.92 -1.54 -10.68
N LEU A 203 -9.69 -2.40 -10.05
CA LEU A 203 -9.43 -3.83 -9.92
C LEU A 203 -10.46 -4.63 -10.70
N LYS A 204 -10.04 -5.77 -11.21
CA LYS A 204 -10.96 -6.79 -11.71
C LYS A 204 -11.50 -7.63 -10.53
N GLY A 205 -12.64 -8.30 -10.74
CA GLY A 205 -13.26 -9.13 -9.70
C GLY A 205 -12.35 -10.26 -9.21
N GLU A 206 -11.52 -10.82 -10.09
CA GLU A 206 -10.57 -11.89 -9.77
C GLU A 206 -9.40 -11.47 -8.87
N CYS A 207 -9.21 -10.17 -8.63
CA CYS A 207 -8.25 -9.69 -7.65
C CYS A 207 -8.66 -10.00 -6.21
N PHE A 208 -9.97 -10.15 -5.96
CA PHE A 208 -10.52 -10.39 -4.62
C PHE A 208 -10.60 -11.90 -4.37
N GLU A 209 -9.83 -12.40 -3.40
CA GLU A 209 -9.71 -13.83 -3.10
C GLU A 209 -10.58 -14.23 -1.89
N SER A 210 -10.54 -13.42 -0.81
CA SER A 210 -11.18 -13.77 0.46
C SER A 210 -11.58 -12.55 1.28
N ILE A 211 -12.56 -12.72 2.14
CA ILE A 211 -13.05 -11.71 3.09
C ILE A 211 -13.03 -12.29 4.50
N TYR A 212 -12.35 -11.58 5.39
CA TYR A 212 -12.25 -11.93 6.81
C TYR A 212 -13.05 -10.92 7.63
N PHE A 213 -13.89 -11.38 8.52
CA PHE A 213 -14.68 -10.56 9.44
C PHE A 213 -14.03 -10.50 10.81
N GLY A 214 -13.94 -9.32 11.40
CA GLY A 214 -13.37 -9.13 12.73
C GLY A 214 -14.15 -9.84 13.83
N VAL A 215 -13.49 -10.12 14.96
CA VAL A 215 -14.08 -10.88 16.08
C VAL A 215 -15.35 -10.23 16.63
N ASN A 216 -15.40 -8.89 16.61
CA ASN A 216 -16.48 -8.10 17.22
C ASN A 216 -17.51 -7.60 16.21
N ILE A 217 -17.46 -8.03 14.95
CA ILE A 217 -18.40 -7.57 13.93
C ILE A 217 -19.83 -7.98 14.29
N ASP A 218 -20.78 -7.07 14.09
CA ASP A 218 -22.19 -7.36 14.24
C ASP A 218 -22.66 -8.38 13.20
N GLU A 219 -23.42 -9.41 13.61
CA GLU A 219 -23.85 -10.50 12.73
C GLU A 219 -24.74 -10.00 11.57
N GLN A 220 -25.63 -9.02 11.83
CA GLN A 220 -26.49 -8.47 10.77
C GLN A 220 -25.67 -7.67 9.76
N GLU A 221 -24.65 -6.95 10.22
CA GLU A 221 -23.75 -6.20 9.34
C GLU A 221 -22.88 -7.15 8.52
N LYS A 222 -22.38 -8.22 9.11
CA LYS A 222 -21.68 -9.30 8.40
C LYS A 222 -22.52 -9.89 7.27
N ASP A 223 -23.79 -10.23 7.55
CA ASP A 223 -24.70 -10.79 6.55
C ASP A 223 -24.98 -9.82 5.40
N LYS A 224 -25.15 -8.53 5.70
CA LYS A 224 -25.27 -7.48 4.66
C LYS A 224 -24.03 -7.40 3.77
N ILE A 225 -22.83 -7.48 4.37
CA ILE A 225 -21.57 -7.46 3.62
C ILE A 225 -21.46 -8.71 2.74
N ILE A 226 -21.78 -9.90 3.25
CA ILE A 226 -21.77 -11.14 2.45
C ILE A 226 -22.70 -11.03 1.23
N GLN A 227 -23.92 -10.54 1.42
CA GLN A 227 -24.88 -10.33 0.32
C GLN A 227 -24.34 -9.28 -0.69
N PHE A 228 -23.75 -8.20 -0.19
CA PHE A 228 -23.17 -7.15 -1.00
C PHE A 228 -21.99 -7.66 -1.85
N VAL A 229 -21.08 -8.41 -1.24
CA VAL A 229 -19.93 -9.04 -1.93
C VAL A 229 -20.39 -10.00 -3.00
N ARG A 230 -21.32 -10.90 -2.71
CA ARG A 230 -21.87 -11.86 -3.68
C ARG A 230 -22.55 -11.18 -4.88
N LYS A 231 -23.15 -10.01 -4.65
CA LYS A 231 -23.78 -9.22 -5.72
C LYS A 231 -22.75 -8.47 -6.59
N LYS A 232 -21.65 -8.03 -6.01
CA LYS A 232 -20.68 -7.10 -6.65
C LYS A 232 -19.47 -7.82 -7.23
N LEU A 233 -19.02 -8.88 -6.59
CA LEU A 233 -17.83 -9.63 -6.94
C LEU A 233 -18.19 -11.05 -7.42
N ASN A 234 -17.23 -11.96 -7.35
CA ASN A 234 -17.39 -13.36 -7.70
C ASN A 234 -18.19 -14.11 -6.61
N PRO A 235 -19.20 -14.95 -6.94
CA PRO A 235 -19.92 -15.78 -5.97
C PRO A 235 -19.04 -16.82 -5.25
N HIS A 236 -17.82 -17.09 -5.76
CA HIS A 236 -16.88 -18.08 -5.20
C HIS A 236 -15.88 -17.49 -4.20
N ILE A 237 -16.04 -16.22 -3.79
CA ILE A 237 -15.17 -15.62 -2.75
C ILE A 237 -15.37 -16.37 -1.42
N ASN A 238 -14.24 -16.67 -0.77
CA ASN A 238 -14.23 -17.30 0.54
C ASN A 238 -14.50 -16.28 1.65
N PHE A 239 -15.34 -16.66 2.62
CA PHE A 239 -15.64 -15.85 3.78
C PHE A 239 -15.13 -16.54 5.05
N TYR A 240 -14.49 -15.76 5.91
CA TYR A 240 -13.94 -16.22 7.18
C TYR A 240 -14.38 -15.32 8.34
N GLN A 241 -14.67 -15.91 9.48
CA GLN A 241 -14.88 -15.22 10.74
C GLN A 241 -13.63 -15.37 11.60
N MET A 242 -13.00 -14.28 12.02
CA MET A 242 -11.90 -14.36 12.97
C MET A 242 -12.41 -14.76 14.33
N ARG A 243 -11.73 -15.69 14.98
CA ARG A 243 -12.02 -16.19 16.32
C ARG A 243 -10.80 -16.06 17.21
N VAL A 244 -11.07 -15.84 18.50
CA VAL A 244 -10.02 -15.89 19.54
C VAL A 244 -9.65 -17.35 19.77
N ASP A 245 -8.37 -17.66 19.74
CA ASP A 245 -7.85 -18.99 20.13
C ASP A 245 -8.03 -19.19 21.64
N ALA A 246 -8.42 -20.40 22.05
CA ALA A 246 -8.66 -20.72 23.46
C ALA A 246 -7.36 -20.84 24.27
N ASP A 247 -6.26 -21.21 23.62
CA ASP A 247 -5.02 -21.64 24.28
C ASP A 247 -3.83 -20.69 24.00
N ALA A 248 -4.00 -19.75 23.07
CA ALA A 248 -2.92 -18.83 22.66
C ALA A 248 -3.42 -17.41 22.35
N PHE A 249 -2.55 -16.41 22.53
CA PHE A 249 -2.81 -15.02 22.13
C PHE A 249 -2.70 -14.87 20.60
N ARG A 250 -3.67 -15.42 19.88
CA ARG A 250 -3.77 -15.30 18.42
C ARG A 250 -5.21 -15.32 17.95
N LEU A 251 -5.41 -14.85 16.72
CA LEU A 251 -6.68 -14.98 16.01
C LEU A 251 -6.60 -16.13 14.99
N GLN A 252 -7.72 -16.82 14.79
CA GLN A 252 -7.82 -17.91 13.82
C GLN A 252 -9.01 -17.67 12.88
N PRO A 253 -8.85 -17.86 11.56
CA PRO A 253 -9.95 -17.78 10.61
C PRO A 253 -10.79 -19.06 10.64
N GLU A 254 -12.09 -18.93 10.84
CA GLU A 254 -13.08 -20.00 10.71
C GLU A 254 -13.92 -19.77 9.46
N VAL A 255 -14.09 -20.79 8.62
CA VAL A 255 -14.87 -20.68 7.38
C VAL A 255 -16.33 -20.35 7.71
N VAL A 256 -16.85 -19.27 7.14
CA VAL A 256 -18.28 -18.94 7.21
C VAL A 256 -19.02 -19.85 6.25
N LYS A 257 -19.81 -20.79 6.80
CA LYS A 257 -20.67 -21.67 6.01
C LYS A 257 -21.70 -20.83 5.24
N PRO A 258 -22.01 -21.16 3.98
CA PRO A 258 -23.12 -20.51 3.28
C PRO A 258 -24.40 -20.68 4.12
N LEU A 259 -25.14 -19.58 4.27
CA LEU A 259 -26.49 -19.66 4.81
C LEU A 259 -27.22 -20.71 3.95
N ASN A 260 -27.62 -21.82 4.55
CA ASN A 260 -28.49 -22.78 3.88
C ASN A 260 -29.70 -21.99 3.39
N SER A 261 -29.80 -21.79 2.09
CA SER A 261 -31.09 -21.50 1.48
C SER A 261 -31.92 -22.75 1.74
N ASP A 262 -32.74 -22.72 2.76
CA ASP A 262 -33.80 -23.70 2.93
C ASP A 262 -34.63 -23.74 1.66
N LEU A 263 -34.25 -24.61 0.78
CA LEU A 263 -35.09 -25.10 -0.30
C LEU A 263 -36.08 -26.08 0.33
N SER A 264 -36.96 -25.57 1.16
CA SER A 264 -38.23 -26.22 1.45
C SER A 264 -39.21 -25.75 0.38
N HIS A 265 -39.19 -26.41 -0.74
CA HIS A 265 -40.35 -26.48 -1.59
C HIS A 265 -41.02 -27.81 -1.31
N GLY A 266 -42.03 -27.74 -0.42
CA GLY A 266 -43.11 -28.69 -0.39
C GLY A 266 -44.03 -28.48 -1.58
#